data_5738ace63a1a91a84ebe4175ed87399d
#
_entry.id   5738ace63a1a91a84ebe4175ed87399d
#
_cell.length_a   1.000
_cell.length_b   1.000
_cell.length_c   1.000
_cell.angle_alpha   90.00
_cell.angle_beta   90.00
_cell.angle_gamma   90.00
#
_symmetry.space_group_name_H-M   'P 1'
#
loop_
_entity.id
_entity.type
_entity.pdbx_description
1 polymer ?
#
loop_
_entity_poly.entity_id
_entity_poly.type
_entity_poly.pdbx_seq_one_letter_code
_entity_poly.pdbx_strand_id
1 'polypeptide(L)'
;MRRPHIRRVAIAVAVTTAATLPMAPAFAAPDSPARAATSASSPVEAARAAAFAHAPATGVGPGDTLRATDVMTDPDGKQHVRFVRSHQGLPVLGGDLVVHLGKQSAYLGVTRAADHAVKPATTEAKLTPQQAEQKAAAVAQGDAGSAELVVDARDGAAALAYQVRVTDSDTTEAGGSRTVVVDAQSGRIRSNTPDSDEFISPHLEKTLREKGETASPVTGVATQPAGLLGATTAARYPVTATGSGTSLFAGKVTLTTTRTARTSFLLKDPTRWNTETRDAKGAELEAFSRGTKFTSTTNKWGTGTTANRTTAAVDAQYGITQTLDFYKKTFGRKGIKNNSTGARAMVHFGRKVGNAFWDSTCGCMLYGDGDGAMFKKPLVVLDVTGHELTHGVVDATAALEPTRVDARGNQYGEPGALNESLADIFGSNVEFSANNPKNPPNYLMGEKLGLAQKFLRRLDHPSLDKLEGTIDYWSPAAYDTEVHAGSGVSSHAYYLLAEGSGRKTIGGVKYDSPTYDGSRVTGIGRAKATAIFYRALTRYMVSTTDFHDARTATLEAAADMYGATSAEYQAVDAAWAAVNVTTANTPAVGR
;
A
#
# COMPACT_ATOMS: atom_id res chain seq x y z
N MET A 1 51.42 -21.77 17.94
CA MET A 1 52.57 -21.61 17.00
C MET A 1 52.06 -21.68 15.56
N ARG A 2 52.62 -20.79 14.72
CA ARG A 2 52.43 -20.60 13.26
C ARG A 2 51.26 -19.73 12.85
N ARG A 3 51.62 -18.46 12.51
CA ARG A 3 50.84 -17.48 11.74
C ARG A 3 50.93 -17.77 10.23
N PRO A 4 49.92 -17.48 9.39
CA PRO A 4 50.09 -17.42 7.96
C PRO A 4 50.39 -16.01 7.45
N HIS A 5 51.20 -15.96 6.39
CA HIS A 5 51.75 -14.81 5.72
C HIS A 5 50.74 -14.02 4.86
N ILE A 6 50.83 -12.69 4.95
CA ILE A 6 50.19 -11.72 4.04
C ILE A 6 51.07 -11.59 2.80
N ARG A 7 50.51 -11.84 1.60
CA ARG A 7 51.11 -11.46 0.31
C ARG A 7 50.60 -10.10 -0.12
N ARG A 8 51.51 -9.15 -0.24
CA ARG A 8 51.30 -7.86 -0.92
C ARG A 8 51.46 -8.05 -2.43
N VAL A 9 50.51 -7.54 -3.22
CA VAL A 9 50.63 -7.41 -4.67
C VAL A 9 51.00 -5.96 -4.97
N ALA A 10 52.11 -5.76 -5.65
CA ALA A 10 52.58 -4.47 -6.15
C ALA A 10 51.98 -4.21 -7.54
N ILE A 11 51.41 -3.02 -7.72
CA ILE A 11 50.93 -2.53 -9.03
C ILE A 11 52.02 -1.64 -9.60
N ALA A 12 52.57 -2.00 -10.76
CA ALA A 12 53.51 -1.21 -11.54
C ALA A 12 52.77 -0.16 -12.38
N VAL A 13 53.15 1.10 -12.25
CA VAL A 13 52.70 2.21 -13.10
C VAL A 13 53.68 2.35 -14.27
N ALA A 14 53.21 2.21 -15.50
CA ALA A 14 53.97 2.51 -16.70
C ALA A 14 53.78 3.97 -17.10
N VAL A 15 54.88 4.70 -17.18
CA VAL A 15 54.96 6.09 -17.65
C VAL A 15 55.33 6.03 -19.15
N THR A 16 54.44 6.53 -20.00
CA THR A 16 54.72 6.78 -21.43
C THR A 16 55.01 8.25 -21.66
N THR A 17 56.22 8.55 -22.12
CA THR A 17 56.67 9.86 -22.57
C THR A 17 56.19 10.11 -23.98
N ALA A 18 55.46 11.20 -24.24
CA ALA A 18 55.09 11.66 -25.57
C ALA A 18 56.00 12.82 -26.02
N ALA A 19 56.54 12.71 -27.22
CA ALA A 19 57.40 13.72 -27.85
C ALA A 19 56.58 14.88 -28.41
N THR A 20 57.06 16.10 -28.21
CA THR A 20 56.49 17.36 -28.70
C THR A 20 57.03 17.69 -30.09
N LEU A 21 56.14 17.99 -31.04
CA LEU A 21 56.43 18.66 -32.30
C LEU A 21 55.89 20.12 -32.25
N PRO A 22 56.52 21.11 -32.84
CA PRO A 22 56.12 22.50 -32.78
C PRO A 22 54.99 22.80 -33.79
N MET A 23 53.91 23.45 -33.30
CA MET A 23 52.85 24.01 -34.15
C MET A 23 53.06 25.49 -34.38
N ALA A 24 52.78 25.92 -35.62
CA ALA A 24 52.75 27.29 -36.08
C ALA A 24 51.51 28.06 -35.55
N PRO A 25 51.53 29.42 -35.43
CA PRO A 25 50.44 30.14 -34.84
C PRO A 25 49.23 30.29 -35.77
N ALA A 26 48.04 29.93 -35.28
CA ALA A 26 46.77 30.20 -35.93
C ALA A 26 46.18 31.52 -35.41
N PHE A 27 45.69 32.33 -36.32
CA PHE A 27 45.03 33.59 -36.04
C PHE A 27 43.74 33.38 -35.23
N ALA A 28 43.57 34.13 -34.14
CA ALA A 28 42.36 34.12 -33.33
C ALA A 28 41.22 34.89 -34.03
N ALA A 29 40.07 34.25 -34.14
CA ALA A 29 38.80 34.91 -34.45
C ALA A 29 38.17 35.44 -33.13
N PRO A 30 37.37 36.53 -33.16
CA PRO A 30 36.86 37.14 -31.94
C PRO A 30 35.83 36.28 -31.25
N ASP A 31 35.97 36.12 -29.93
CA ASP A 31 35.07 35.42 -29.01
C ASP A 31 33.65 35.99 -29.10
N SER A 32 32.73 35.17 -29.61
CA SER A 32 31.31 35.36 -29.28
C SER A 32 31.11 34.87 -27.85
N PRO A 33 30.39 35.59 -26.97
CA PRO A 33 30.15 35.12 -25.62
C PRO A 33 29.32 33.84 -25.67
N ALA A 34 29.92 32.74 -25.26
CA ALA A 34 29.20 31.49 -25.02
C ALA A 34 28.11 31.77 -23.99
N ARG A 35 26.86 31.80 -24.45
CA ARG A 35 25.68 31.80 -23.59
C ARG A 35 25.75 30.52 -22.79
N ALA A 36 26.12 30.63 -21.52
CA ALA A 36 26.06 29.50 -20.57
C ALA A 36 24.64 28.95 -20.62
N ALA A 37 24.50 27.75 -21.21
CA ALA A 37 23.28 26.98 -21.09
C ALA A 37 23.18 26.64 -19.60
N THR A 38 22.34 27.39 -18.88
CA THR A 38 21.91 26.99 -17.55
C THR A 38 21.27 25.62 -17.72
N SER A 39 21.96 24.57 -17.28
CA SER A 39 21.37 23.23 -17.20
C SER A 39 20.09 23.37 -16.39
N ALA A 40 18.94 23.03 -16.98
CA ALA A 40 17.67 23.03 -16.27
C ALA A 40 17.85 22.16 -15.03
N SER A 41 17.60 22.72 -13.85
CA SER A 41 17.65 21.97 -12.59
C SER A 41 16.69 20.77 -12.67
N SER A 42 17.07 19.63 -12.08
CA SER A 42 16.16 18.49 -12.04
C SER A 42 14.86 18.86 -11.30
N PRO A 43 13.72 18.22 -11.60
CA PRO A 43 12.46 18.48 -10.89
C PRO A 43 12.60 18.38 -9.36
N VAL A 44 13.44 17.44 -8.89
CA VAL A 44 13.72 17.24 -7.45
C VAL A 44 14.46 18.45 -6.87
N GLU A 45 15.47 18.96 -7.56
CA GLU A 45 16.23 20.12 -7.08
C GLU A 45 15.37 21.39 -7.11
N ALA A 46 14.58 21.58 -8.17
CA ALA A 46 13.66 22.70 -8.27
C ALA A 46 12.60 22.67 -7.15
N ALA A 47 12.00 21.52 -6.90
CA ALA A 47 11.01 21.34 -5.84
C ALA A 47 11.62 21.52 -4.43
N ARG A 48 12.84 21.00 -4.22
CA ARG A 48 13.55 21.21 -2.95
C ARG A 48 13.87 22.70 -2.72
N ALA A 49 14.38 23.38 -3.73
CA ALA A 49 14.65 24.81 -3.66
C ALA A 49 13.37 25.61 -3.39
N ALA A 50 12.27 25.28 -4.08
CA ALA A 50 10.96 25.89 -3.86
C ALA A 50 10.44 25.65 -2.44
N ALA A 51 10.62 24.43 -1.88
CA ALA A 51 10.22 24.12 -0.51
C ALA A 51 10.87 25.05 0.51
N PHE A 52 12.16 25.30 0.41
CA PHE A 52 12.88 26.21 1.30
C PHE A 52 12.58 27.70 1.01
N ALA A 53 12.39 28.08 -0.27
CA ALA A 53 12.02 29.44 -0.63
C ALA A 53 10.63 29.86 -0.14
N HIS A 54 9.73 28.89 0.01
CA HIS A 54 8.36 29.08 0.49
C HIS A 54 8.15 28.51 1.91
N ALA A 55 9.16 28.63 2.78
CA ALA A 55 9.17 28.08 4.14
C ALA A 55 7.87 28.33 4.96
N PRO A 56 7.23 29.51 4.92
CA PRO A 56 5.97 29.72 5.64
C PRO A 56 4.84 28.81 5.17
N ALA A 57 4.79 28.46 3.89
CA ALA A 57 3.77 27.56 3.34
C ALA A 57 4.13 26.08 3.54
N THR A 58 5.41 25.73 3.38
CA THR A 58 5.87 24.34 3.42
C THR A 58 6.18 23.84 4.84
N GLY A 59 6.34 24.75 5.81
CA GLY A 59 6.78 24.42 7.16
C GLY A 59 8.23 23.93 7.25
N VAL A 60 9.00 23.96 6.14
CA VAL A 60 10.41 23.55 6.10
C VAL A 60 11.29 24.67 6.64
N GLY A 61 12.22 24.35 7.53
CA GLY A 61 13.07 25.32 8.21
C GLY A 61 14.54 24.94 8.26
N PRO A 62 15.36 25.77 8.95
CA PRO A 62 16.76 25.47 9.19
C PRO A 62 16.92 24.13 9.92
N GLY A 63 17.86 23.30 9.46
CA GLY A 63 18.10 21.97 10.01
C GLY A 63 17.30 20.86 9.36
N ASP A 64 16.34 21.19 8.48
CA ASP A 64 15.60 20.20 7.72
C ASP A 64 16.36 19.74 6.47
N THR A 65 16.19 18.48 6.14
CA THR A 65 16.59 17.91 4.86
C THR A 65 15.40 17.18 4.21
N LEU A 66 15.31 17.26 2.89
CA LEU A 66 14.24 16.65 2.11
C LEU A 66 14.82 15.59 1.16
N ARG A 67 14.39 14.35 1.30
CA ARG A 67 14.73 13.26 0.39
C ARG A 67 13.53 12.92 -0.47
N ALA A 68 13.64 13.07 -1.78
CA ALA A 68 12.57 12.72 -2.70
C ALA A 68 12.33 11.20 -2.69
N THR A 69 11.06 10.82 -2.67
CA THR A 69 10.60 9.43 -2.75
C THR A 69 9.88 9.14 -4.07
N ASP A 70 9.21 10.14 -4.66
CA ASP A 70 8.57 10.00 -5.96
C ASP A 70 8.56 11.33 -6.72
N VAL A 71 8.54 11.24 -8.05
CA VAL A 71 8.41 12.37 -8.97
C VAL A 71 7.36 12.01 -10.02
N MET A 72 6.26 12.72 -10.01
CA MET A 72 5.17 12.54 -10.96
C MET A 72 5.09 13.73 -11.89
N THR A 73 5.04 13.46 -13.19
CA THR A 73 4.87 14.50 -14.23
C THR A 73 3.55 14.26 -14.94
N ASP A 74 2.74 15.31 -15.01
CA ASP A 74 1.45 15.28 -15.68
C ASP A 74 1.58 15.58 -17.18
N PRO A 75 0.60 15.19 -17.99
CA PRO A 75 0.64 15.44 -19.43
C PRO A 75 0.72 16.93 -19.79
N ASP A 76 0.22 17.84 -18.95
CA ASP A 76 0.29 19.29 -19.12
C ASP A 76 1.64 19.89 -18.67
N GLY A 77 2.54 19.04 -18.14
CA GLY A 77 3.89 19.40 -17.69
C GLY A 77 3.99 19.85 -16.24
N LYS A 78 2.90 19.80 -15.46
CA LYS A 78 2.97 19.95 -14.00
C LYS A 78 3.77 18.80 -13.40
N GLN A 79 4.46 19.07 -12.29
CA GLN A 79 5.27 18.10 -11.56
C GLN A 79 4.89 18.11 -10.08
N HIS A 80 4.81 16.93 -9.51
CA HIS A 80 4.55 16.73 -8.10
C HIS A 80 5.70 15.92 -7.52
N VAL A 81 6.44 16.51 -6.61
CA VAL A 81 7.62 15.86 -6.00
C VAL A 81 7.31 15.57 -4.54
N ARG A 82 7.24 14.28 -4.21
CA ARG A 82 7.02 13.81 -2.85
C ARG A 82 8.35 13.71 -2.11
N PHE A 83 8.36 14.22 -0.88
CA PHE A 83 9.52 14.17 0.00
C PHE A 83 9.17 13.53 1.34
N VAL A 84 10.12 12.80 1.90
CA VAL A 84 10.22 12.54 3.33
C VAL A 84 11.21 13.54 3.92
N ARG A 85 10.99 13.91 5.19
CA ARG A 85 11.71 14.95 5.90
C ARG A 85 12.58 14.37 7.01
N SER A 86 13.76 14.95 7.21
CA SER A 86 14.54 14.77 8.43
C SER A 86 14.82 16.14 9.05
N HIS A 87 14.85 16.20 10.38
CA HIS A 87 15.17 17.41 11.14
C HIS A 87 16.45 17.18 11.95
N GLN A 88 17.49 17.97 11.72
CA GLN A 88 18.84 17.79 12.34
C GLN A 88 19.38 16.35 12.21
N GLY A 89 19.11 15.71 11.06
CA GLY A 89 19.51 14.33 10.78
C GLY A 89 18.55 13.26 11.28
N LEU A 90 17.57 13.59 12.12
CA LEU A 90 16.56 12.64 12.63
C LEU A 90 15.38 12.53 11.65
N PRO A 91 14.92 11.31 11.29
CA PRO A 91 13.70 11.14 10.50
C PRO A 91 12.49 11.80 11.19
N VAL A 92 11.57 12.35 10.41
CA VAL A 92 10.34 12.97 10.92
C VAL A 92 9.13 12.12 10.51
N LEU A 93 8.47 11.52 11.49
CA LEU A 93 7.17 10.87 11.31
C LEU A 93 6.09 11.94 11.16
N GLY A 94 5.23 11.82 10.13
CA GLY A 94 4.27 12.88 9.79
C GLY A 94 4.92 14.15 9.23
N GLY A 95 6.14 14.04 8.71
CA GLY A 95 6.86 15.17 8.11
C GLY A 95 6.89 15.18 6.59
N ASP A 96 6.20 14.26 5.94
CA ASP A 96 6.14 14.14 4.49
C ASP A 96 5.38 15.31 3.85
N LEU A 97 5.77 15.63 2.63
CA LEU A 97 5.14 16.71 1.85
C LEU A 97 5.25 16.43 0.35
N VAL A 98 4.33 17.02 -0.41
CA VAL A 98 4.35 17.02 -1.87
C VAL A 98 4.45 18.46 -2.36
N VAL A 99 5.52 18.80 -3.06
CA VAL A 99 5.68 20.12 -3.69
C VAL A 99 5.14 20.08 -5.11
N HIS A 100 4.24 20.99 -5.43
CA HIS A 100 3.61 21.11 -6.74
C HIS A 100 4.31 22.20 -7.56
N LEU A 101 4.77 21.81 -8.75
CA LEU A 101 5.44 22.72 -9.69
C LEU A 101 4.66 22.79 -11.00
N GLY A 102 4.53 24.00 -11.54
CA GLY A 102 4.02 24.28 -12.87
C GLY A 102 5.10 24.19 -13.94
N LYS A 103 4.76 24.66 -15.12
CA LYS A 103 5.73 24.81 -16.23
C LYS A 103 6.93 25.64 -15.78
N GLN A 104 8.11 25.28 -16.29
CA GLN A 104 9.38 25.94 -15.94
C GLN A 104 9.68 25.92 -14.44
N SER A 105 9.19 24.90 -13.72
CA SER A 105 9.38 24.72 -12.28
C SER A 105 8.81 25.85 -11.41
N ALA A 106 7.79 26.58 -11.90
CA ALA A 106 7.10 27.58 -11.10
C ALA A 106 6.39 26.90 -9.91
N TYR A 107 6.60 27.43 -8.70
CA TYR A 107 5.92 26.90 -7.50
C TYR A 107 4.41 27.15 -7.59
N LEU A 108 3.61 26.11 -7.42
CA LEU A 108 2.15 26.16 -7.41
C LEU A 108 1.56 25.99 -6.01
N GLY A 109 2.27 25.29 -5.12
CA GLY A 109 1.78 25.00 -3.77
C GLY A 109 2.44 23.78 -3.16
N VAL A 110 1.95 23.37 -2.01
CA VAL A 110 2.42 22.23 -1.24
C VAL A 110 1.23 21.53 -0.55
N THR A 111 1.24 20.21 -0.54
CA THR A 111 0.48 19.40 0.43
C THR A 111 1.48 18.90 1.47
N ARG A 112 1.16 18.98 2.76
CA ARG A 112 2.06 18.61 3.86
C ARG A 112 1.34 17.89 4.97
N ALA A 113 1.99 16.91 5.59
CA ALA A 113 1.43 16.15 6.69
C ALA A 113 1.39 16.96 7.99
N ALA A 114 2.47 17.68 8.34
CA ALA A 114 2.47 18.57 9.50
C ALA A 114 1.91 19.94 9.13
N ASP A 115 0.87 20.39 9.80
CA ASP A 115 0.26 21.72 9.67
C ASP A 115 1.05 22.82 10.41
N HIS A 116 1.98 22.42 11.27
CA HIS A 116 2.83 23.26 12.11
C HIS A 116 4.32 23.05 11.81
N ALA A 117 5.16 23.93 12.37
CA ALA A 117 6.61 23.81 12.22
C ALA A 117 7.13 22.58 12.97
N VAL A 118 7.92 21.74 12.30
CA VAL A 118 8.56 20.58 12.93
C VAL A 118 9.79 21.05 13.70
N LYS A 119 9.57 21.35 14.97
CA LYS A 119 10.62 21.82 15.89
C LYS A 119 10.41 21.18 17.25
N PRO A 120 11.02 20.03 17.55
CA PRO A 120 10.95 19.44 18.86
C PRO A 120 11.60 20.36 19.90
N ALA A 121 11.12 20.33 21.13
CA ALA A 121 11.67 21.15 22.23
C ALA A 121 13.14 20.83 22.51
N THR A 122 13.58 19.63 22.22
CA THR A 122 14.98 19.16 22.34
C THR A 122 15.24 18.02 21.36
N THR A 123 16.50 17.85 20.98
CA THR A 123 17.00 16.68 20.24
C THR A 123 17.86 15.78 21.13
N GLU A 124 17.94 16.05 22.43
CA GLU A 124 18.62 15.22 23.41
C GLU A 124 17.60 14.33 24.14
N ALA A 125 17.77 13.02 24.03
CA ALA A 125 16.91 12.05 24.70
C ALA A 125 17.29 11.90 26.17
N LYS A 126 16.28 11.77 27.05
CA LYS A 126 16.49 11.38 28.46
C LYS A 126 16.56 9.87 28.64
N LEU A 127 15.77 9.13 27.84
CA LEU A 127 15.83 7.68 27.82
C LEU A 127 17.01 7.21 26.97
N THR A 128 17.62 6.10 27.38
CA THR A 128 18.55 5.38 26.51
C THR A 128 17.80 4.54 25.47
N PRO A 129 18.42 4.18 24.32
CA PRO A 129 17.82 3.27 23.36
C PRO A 129 17.31 1.97 24.00
N GLN A 130 18.09 1.36 24.90
CA GLN A 130 17.75 0.12 25.60
C GLN A 130 16.50 0.26 26.49
N GLN A 131 16.32 1.43 27.14
CA GLN A 131 15.10 1.70 27.90
C GLN A 131 13.87 1.82 27.00
N ALA A 132 14.01 2.40 25.81
CA ALA A 132 12.94 2.47 24.82
C ALA A 132 12.60 1.08 24.27
N GLU A 133 13.61 0.27 23.94
CA GLU A 133 13.45 -1.13 23.50
C GLU A 133 12.69 -1.97 24.55
N GLN A 134 13.08 -1.87 25.83
CA GLN A 134 12.37 -2.57 26.92
C GLN A 134 10.90 -2.17 27.04
N LYS A 135 10.61 -0.86 26.90
CA LYS A 135 9.22 -0.36 26.95
C LYS A 135 8.41 -0.83 25.73
N ALA A 136 9.01 -0.80 24.55
CA ALA A 136 8.40 -1.28 23.33
C ALA A 136 8.09 -2.78 23.40
N ALA A 137 9.07 -3.60 23.83
CA ALA A 137 8.89 -5.03 24.03
C ALA A 137 7.76 -5.35 25.03
N ALA A 138 7.69 -4.59 26.13
CA ALA A 138 6.67 -4.81 27.15
C ALA A 138 5.25 -4.51 26.66
N VAL A 139 5.06 -3.46 25.84
CA VAL A 139 3.71 -3.07 25.35
C VAL A 139 3.28 -3.92 24.16
N ALA A 140 4.21 -4.30 23.29
CA ALA A 140 3.92 -5.13 22.11
C ALA A 140 4.04 -6.64 22.39
N GLN A 141 4.53 -7.03 23.58
CA GLN A 141 4.69 -8.42 24.04
C GLN A 141 5.57 -9.27 23.11
N GLY A 142 6.69 -8.69 22.64
CA GLY A 142 7.57 -9.36 21.68
C GLY A 142 9.04 -8.97 21.82
N ASP A 143 9.85 -9.42 20.86
CA ASP A 143 11.29 -9.15 20.80
C ASP A 143 11.55 -7.81 20.13
N ALA A 144 12.10 -6.85 20.88
CA ALA A 144 12.44 -5.53 20.35
C ALA A 144 13.69 -5.56 19.48
N GLY A 145 13.61 -4.98 18.29
CA GLY A 145 14.76 -4.57 17.50
C GLY A 145 15.45 -3.33 18.06
N SER A 146 16.42 -2.79 17.33
CA SER A 146 17.13 -1.58 17.74
C SER A 146 16.23 -0.34 17.70
N ALA A 147 16.30 0.50 18.74
CA ALA A 147 15.61 1.77 18.80
C ALA A 147 16.29 2.82 17.89
N GLU A 148 15.51 3.45 17.01
CA GLU A 148 15.93 4.57 16.17
C GLU A 148 15.35 5.88 16.72
N LEU A 149 16.20 6.91 16.89
CA LEU A 149 15.76 8.22 17.35
C LEU A 149 15.09 8.98 16.19
N VAL A 150 13.88 9.49 16.42
CA VAL A 150 13.03 10.17 15.43
C VAL A 150 12.39 11.42 16.03
N VAL A 151 11.85 12.28 15.17
CA VAL A 151 10.92 13.34 15.56
C VAL A 151 9.51 12.90 15.17
N ASP A 152 8.60 12.80 16.12
CA ASP A 152 7.20 12.49 15.86
C ASP A 152 6.37 13.76 15.81
N ALA A 153 5.86 14.09 14.61
CA ALA A 153 5.05 15.28 14.33
C ALA A 153 3.61 14.93 13.89
N ARG A 154 3.15 13.69 14.11
CA ARG A 154 1.84 13.21 13.64
C ARG A 154 0.68 13.72 14.49
N ASP A 155 0.92 14.02 15.76
CA ASP A 155 -0.11 14.40 16.71
C ASP A 155 0.35 15.61 17.53
N GLY A 156 -0.10 16.80 17.15
CA GLY A 156 0.20 18.06 17.83
C GLY A 156 1.68 18.48 17.72
N ALA A 157 2.23 19.04 18.78
CA ALA A 157 3.60 19.56 18.78
C ALA A 157 4.64 18.44 18.56
N ALA A 158 5.62 18.71 17.68
CA ALA A 158 6.69 17.78 17.38
C ALA A 158 7.46 17.37 18.65
N ALA A 159 7.62 16.08 18.86
CA ALA A 159 8.30 15.49 20.02
C ALA A 159 9.44 14.58 19.60
N LEU A 160 10.52 14.55 20.41
CA LEU A 160 11.58 13.58 20.25
C LEU A 160 11.11 12.22 20.75
N ALA A 161 11.28 11.18 19.93
CA ALA A 161 10.82 9.83 20.23
C ALA A 161 11.80 8.77 19.74
N TYR A 162 11.66 7.56 20.24
CA TYR A 162 12.29 6.36 19.68
C TYR A 162 11.25 5.57 18.90
N GLN A 163 11.58 5.19 17.68
CA GLN A 163 10.86 4.19 16.91
C GLN A 163 11.54 2.84 17.11
N VAL A 164 10.77 1.85 17.54
CA VAL A 164 11.25 0.50 17.84
C VAL A 164 10.35 -0.50 17.12
N ARG A 165 10.93 -1.32 16.29
CA ARG A 165 10.21 -2.44 15.72
C ARG A 165 10.25 -3.61 16.70
N VAL A 166 9.09 -4.19 16.99
CA VAL A 166 8.94 -5.35 17.85
C VAL A 166 8.35 -6.49 17.03
N THR A 167 9.01 -7.65 17.09
CA THR A 167 8.51 -8.88 16.45
C THR A 167 7.87 -9.74 17.54
N ASP A 168 6.64 -10.17 17.35
CA ASP A 168 5.97 -11.07 18.29
C ASP A 168 6.70 -12.41 18.35
N SER A 169 7.03 -12.86 19.57
CA SER A 169 7.65 -14.16 19.80
C SER A 169 6.63 -15.29 19.92
N ASP A 170 5.35 -14.96 20.15
CA ASP A 170 4.25 -15.91 20.31
C ASP A 170 3.28 -15.76 19.13
N THR A 171 3.59 -16.47 18.05
CA THR A 171 2.99 -16.38 16.71
C THR A 171 1.53 -16.83 16.64
N THR A 172 0.67 -16.42 17.56
CA THR A 172 -0.78 -16.71 17.51
C THR A 172 -1.58 -15.66 16.76
N GLU A 173 -0.98 -14.48 16.48
CA GLU A 173 -1.59 -13.42 15.68
C GLU A 173 -0.81 -13.25 14.37
N ALA A 174 -1.52 -13.37 13.26
CA ALA A 174 -0.94 -13.15 11.93
C ALA A 174 -0.42 -11.71 11.80
N GLY A 175 0.77 -11.53 11.21
CA GLY A 175 1.38 -10.21 11.08
C GLY A 175 2.18 -9.74 12.30
N GLY A 176 2.72 -10.63 13.11
CA GLY A 176 3.36 -10.44 14.43
C GLY A 176 4.50 -9.42 14.55
N SER A 177 4.61 -8.42 13.68
CA SER A 177 5.52 -7.30 13.91
C SER A 177 4.75 -5.97 14.03
N ARG A 178 5.26 -5.13 14.93
CA ARG A 178 4.66 -3.83 15.26
C ARG A 178 5.73 -2.77 15.34
N THR A 179 5.38 -1.57 14.95
CA THR A 179 6.22 -0.38 15.15
C THR A 179 5.70 0.39 16.36
N VAL A 180 6.53 0.46 17.40
CA VAL A 180 6.24 1.17 18.65
C VAL A 180 7.00 2.48 18.68
N VAL A 181 6.30 3.59 18.93
CA VAL A 181 6.91 4.91 19.13
C VAL A 181 6.86 5.28 20.59
N VAL A 182 8.04 5.50 21.18
CA VAL A 182 8.24 5.79 22.62
C VAL A 182 8.75 7.20 22.77
N ASP A 183 8.05 8.06 23.50
CA ASP A 183 8.50 9.42 23.80
C ASP A 183 9.87 9.40 24.52
N ALA A 184 10.87 10.04 23.91
CA ALA A 184 12.25 9.98 24.37
C ALA A 184 12.52 10.77 25.68
N GLN A 185 11.56 11.60 26.13
CA GLN A 185 11.67 12.38 27.37
C GLN A 185 10.96 11.71 28.53
N SER A 186 9.72 11.21 28.31
CA SER A 186 8.85 10.68 29.36
C SER A 186 8.78 9.15 29.37
N GLY A 187 9.07 8.49 28.26
CA GLY A 187 8.89 7.06 28.09
C GLY A 187 7.42 6.65 27.89
N ARG A 188 6.53 7.60 27.61
CA ARG A 188 5.14 7.31 27.24
C ARG A 188 5.11 6.66 25.86
N ILE A 189 4.27 5.66 25.67
CA ILE A 189 3.97 5.10 24.35
C ILE A 189 3.14 6.11 23.56
N ARG A 190 3.62 6.53 22.40
CA ARG A 190 2.93 7.44 21.49
C ARG A 190 2.09 6.68 20.47
N SER A 191 2.63 5.60 19.93
CA SER A 191 1.89 4.66 19.08
C SER A 191 2.43 3.23 19.22
N ASN A 192 1.60 2.24 18.88
CA ASN A 192 1.93 0.83 18.80
C ASN A 192 1.14 0.24 17.63
N THR A 193 1.66 0.43 16.41
CA THR A 193 0.97 0.15 15.16
C THR A 193 1.44 -1.18 14.57
N PRO A 194 0.54 -2.09 14.12
CA PRO A 194 0.93 -3.25 13.34
C PRO A 194 1.69 -2.84 12.07
N ASP A 195 2.65 -3.66 11.64
CA ASP A 195 3.35 -3.46 10.36
C ASP A 195 2.60 -4.11 9.18
N SER A 196 1.42 -4.66 9.42
CA SER A 196 0.50 -5.24 8.44
C SER A 196 -0.84 -4.52 8.44
N ASP A 197 -1.42 -4.37 7.25
CA ASP A 197 -2.83 -4.04 7.08
C ASP A 197 -3.63 -5.34 6.96
N GLU A 198 -4.87 -5.35 7.43
CA GLU A 198 -5.70 -6.54 7.58
C GLU A 198 -7.06 -6.35 6.88
N PHE A 199 -7.58 -7.41 6.24
CA PHE A 199 -8.88 -7.35 5.56
C PHE A 199 -10.07 -7.23 6.50
N ILE A 200 -9.96 -7.78 7.71
CA ILE A 200 -10.97 -7.65 8.78
C ILE A 200 -10.34 -7.12 10.06
N SER A 201 -11.11 -6.34 10.82
CA SER A 201 -10.62 -5.75 12.05
C SER A 201 -10.21 -6.79 13.10
N PRO A 202 -9.22 -6.50 13.95
CA PRO A 202 -8.84 -7.37 15.07
C PRO A 202 -10.01 -7.69 15.99
N HIS A 203 -10.94 -6.75 16.18
CA HIS A 203 -12.15 -6.97 16.96
C HIS A 203 -13.06 -8.04 16.33
N LEU A 204 -13.29 -7.96 15.02
CA LEU A 204 -14.09 -8.94 14.30
C LEU A 204 -13.39 -10.31 14.33
N GLU A 205 -12.10 -10.38 14.05
CA GLU A 205 -11.34 -11.62 14.07
C GLU A 205 -11.45 -12.31 15.44
N LYS A 206 -11.26 -11.57 16.54
CA LYS A 206 -11.40 -12.08 17.89
C LYS A 206 -12.82 -12.59 18.17
N THR A 207 -13.84 -11.82 17.80
CA THR A 207 -15.26 -12.22 17.97
C THR A 207 -15.57 -13.51 17.24
N LEU A 208 -14.96 -13.72 16.07
CA LEU A 208 -15.13 -14.94 15.28
C LEU A 208 -14.43 -16.14 15.89
N ARG A 209 -13.21 -15.96 16.39
CA ARG A 209 -12.47 -17.02 17.11
C ARG A 209 -13.24 -17.50 18.35
N GLU A 210 -13.79 -16.58 19.14
CA GLU A 210 -14.59 -16.90 20.33
C GLU A 210 -15.87 -17.66 20.00
N LYS A 211 -16.50 -17.40 18.85
CA LYS A 211 -17.69 -18.14 18.36
C LYS A 211 -17.37 -19.47 17.68
N GLY A 212 -16.13 -19.67 17.25
CA GLY A 212 -15.66 -20.79 16.42
C GLY A 212 -15.07 -21.98 17.18
N GLU A 213 -15.12 -22.03 18.51
CA GLU A 213 -14.47 -23.07 19.35
C GLU A 213 -14.95 -24.52 19.13
N THR A 214 -15.87 -24.78 18.19
CA THR A 214 -16.45 -26.11 17.98
C THR A 214 -16.13 -26.82 16.67
N ALA A 215 -15.25 -26.26 15.80
CA ALA A 215 -14.97 -26.88 14.49
C ALA A 215 -13.72 -27.76 14.49
N SER A 216 -13.90 -29.04 14.10
CA SER A 216 -12.86 -30.06 13.97
C SER A 216 -11.85 -29.77 12.84
N PRO A 217 -10.58 -30.22 12.96
CA PRO A 217 -9.54 -29.92 12.00
C PRO A 217 -9.71 -30.65 10.66
N VAL A 218 -9.47 -29.94 9.56
CA VAL A 218 -9.38 -30.56 8.23
C VAL A 218 -7.96 -31.13 8.06
N THR A 219 -7.85 -32.44 8.11
CA THR A 219 -6.61 -33.17 7.78
C THR A 219 -6.64 -33.60 6.32
N GLY A 220 -5.65 -33.22 5.54
CA GLY A 220 -5.51 -33.69 4.17
C GLY A 220 -4.16 -33.31 3.56
N VAL A 221 -3.13 -34.14 3.82
CA VAL A 221 -1.84 -34.02 3.12
C VAL A 221 -1.82 -35.03 1.98
N ALA A 222 -1.80 -34.57 0.74
CA ALA A 222 -1.47 -35.39 -0.42
C ALA A 222 -0.14 -34.92 -1.00
N THR A 223 0.89 -35.72 -0.75
CA THR A 223 2.20 -35.60 -1.43
C THR A 223 2.15 -36.33 -2.77
N GLN A 224 2.56 -35.67 -3.86
CA GLN A 224 2.82 -36.33 -5.14
C GLN A 224 4.31 -36.59 -5.32
N PRO A 225 4.70 -37.75 -5.91
CA PRO A 225 6.10 -38.15 -6.02
C PRO A 225 6.83 -37.52 -7.18
N ALA A 226 8.14 -37.31 -6.98
CA ALA A 226 9.08 -36.84 -7.99
C ALA A 226 9.43 -37.98 -8.95
N GLY A 227 9.24 -37.76 -10.24
CA GLY A 227 9.67 -38.67 -11.32
C GLY A 227 10.97 -38.18 -11.97
N LEU A 228 11.90 -39.10 -12.19
CA LEU A 228 13.24 -38.89 -12.75
C LEU A 228 13.29 -38.93 -14.28
N LEU A 229 14.00 -37.96 -14.87
CA LEU A 229 14.98 -37.94 -15.95
C LEU A 229 14.71 -38.49 -17.37
N GLY A 230 15.00 -37.61 -18.31
CA GLY A 230 15.41 -37.91 -19.68
C GLY A 230 16.04 -36.65 -20.30
N ALA A 231 17.34 -36.68 -20.55
CA ALA A 231 18.09 -35.56 -21.15
C ALA A 231 18.00 -35.60 -22.67
N THR A 232 17.63 -34.48 -23.31
CA THR A 232 18.00 -34.18 -24.72
C THR A 232 17.86 -32.68 -25.01
N THR A 233 18.89 -32.13 -25.65
CA THR A 233 19.04 -30.81 -26.33
C THR A 233 18.58 -29.55 -25.58
N ALA A 234 19.54 -28.68 -25.33
CA ALA A 234 19.50 -27.52 -24.48
C ALA A 234 18.58 -26.39 -24.98
N ALA A 235 17.31 -26.43 -24.61
CA ALA A 235 16.56 -25.20 -24.47
C ALA A 235 17.14 -24.44 -23.25
N ARG A 236 17.54 -23.16 -23.44
CA ARG A 236 18.03 -22.35 -22.33
C ARG A 236 16.86 -22.02 -21.39
N TYR A 237 16.80 -22.65 -20.24
CA TYR A 237 15.86 -22.32 -19.16
C TYR A 237 16.51 -21.31 -18.21
N PRO A 238 15.71 -20.46 -17.52
CA PRO A 238 14.25 -20.40 -17.50
C PRO A 238 13.65 -19.62 -18.67
N VAL A 239 12.41 -19.98 -19.09
CA VAL A 239 11.63 -19.27 -20.11
C VAL A 239 10.19 -19.06 -19.64
N THR A 240 9.54 -18.03 -20.17
CA THR A 240 8.11 -17.78 -19.96
C THR A 240 7.28 -18.88 -20.59
N ALA A 241 6.23 -19.32 -19.89
CA ALA A 241 5.28 -20.30 -20.38
C ALA A 241 3.84 -19.90 -20.04
N THR A 242 2.89 -20.40 -20.82
CA THR A 242 1.46 -20.23 -20.54
C THR A 242 0.92 -21.53 -19.96
N GLY A 243 0.39 -21.45 -18.75
CA GLY A 243 -0.27 -22.53 -18.04
C GLY A 243 -1.77 -22.29 -17.86
N SER A 244 -2.46 -23.25 -17.26
CA SER A 244 -3.88 -23.13 -16.90
C SER A 244 -4.09 -23.45 -15.44
N GLY A 245 -4.93 -22.62 -14.77
CA GLY A 245 -5.35 -22.85 -13.40
C GLY A 245 -6.84 -23.18 -13.32
N THR A 246 -7.22 -23.99 -12.35
CA THR A 246 -8.62 -24.15 -11.94
C THR A 246 -8.75 -23.61 -10.51
N SER A 247 -9.36 -22.42 -10.39
CA SER A 247 -9.46 -21.63 -9.18
C SER A 247 -10.70 -21.97 -8.35
N LEU A 248 -10.76 -21.52 -7.09
CA LEU A 248 -11.95 -21.63 -6.23
C LEU A 248 -13.07 -20.69 -6.68
N PHE A 249 -12.72 -19.47 -7.11
CA PHE A 249 -13.66 -18.36 -7.30
C PHE A 249 -13.74 -17.88 -8.75
N ALA A 250 -12.64 -17.87 -9.48
CA ALA A 250 -12.54 -17.33 -10.84
C ALA A 250 -12.78 -18.38 -11.96
N GLY A 251 -12.98 -19.67 -11.61
CA GLY A 251 -13.14 -20.75 -12.56
C GLY A 251 -11.83 -21.17 -13.23
N LYS A 252 -11.87 -21.46 -14.55
CA LYS A 252 -10.63 -21.76 -15.31
C LYS A 252 -9.98 -20.44 -15.74
N VAL A 253 -8.71 -20.28 -15.38
CA VAL A 253 -7.90 -19.09 -15.68
C VAL A 253 -6.63 -19.44 -16.42
N THR A 254 -6.14 -18.52 -17.24
CA THR A 254 -4.82 -18.60 -17.86
C THR A 254 -3.80 -17.99 -16.89
N LEU A 255 -2.68 -18.69 -16.70
CA LEU A 255 -1.58 -18.25 -15.84
C LEU A 255 -0.30 -18.12 -16.66
N THR A 256 0.40 -17.01 -16.50
CA THR A 256 1.78 -16.91 -16.96
C THR A 256 2.70 -17.54 -15.92
N THR A 257 3.58 -18.41 -16.34
CA THR A 257 4.44 -19.24 -15.47
C THR A 257 5.87 -19.22 -15.96
N THR A 258 6.79 -19.75 -15.17
CA THR A 258 8.20 -19.90 -15.55
C THR A 258 8.50 -21.38 -15.77
N ARG A 259 8.89 -21.77 -16.98
CA ARG A 259 9.38 -23.10 -17.28
C ARG A 259 10.87 -23.18 -16.93
N THR A 260 11.24 -24.05 -16.00
CA THR A 260 12.61 -24.20 -15.47
C THR A 260 13.35 -25.41 -16.01
N ALA A 261 12.62 -26.36 -16.58
CA ALA A 261 13.15 -27.52 -17.28
C ALA A 261 12.12 -28.04 -18.30
N ARG A 262 12.44 -29.09 -19.06
CA ARG A 262 11.54 -29.67 -20.06
C ARG A 262 10.15 -30.01 -19.52
N THR A 263 10.07 -30.50 -18.29
CA THR A 263 8.85 -30.90 -17.59
C THR A 263 8.76 -30.28 -16.20
N SER A 264 9.27 -29.05 -16.02
CA SER A 264 9.20 -28.38 -14.72
C SER A 264 8.81 -26.91 -14.90
N PHE A 265 7.80 -26.49 -14.14
CA PHE A 265 7.22 -25.16 -14.16
C PHE A 265 7.12 -24.63 -12.73
N LEU A 266 7.31 -23.32 -12.57
CA LEU A 266 7.08 -22.58 -11.32
C LEU A 266 5.86 -21.68 -11.49
N LEU A 267 5.07 -21.53 -10.42
CA LEU A 267 3.99 -20.55 -10.34
C LEU A 267 4.60 -19.17 -10.08
N LYS A 268 5.28 -18.64 -11.09
CA LYS A 268 6.00 -17.38 -11.10
C LYS A 268 5.87 -16.73 -12.46
N ASP A 269 5.40 -15.49 -12.51
CA ASP A 269 5.19 -14.72 -13.72
C ASP A 269 6.37 -13.78 -14.00
N PRO A 270 7.23 -14.07 -14.98
CA PRO A 270 8.36 -13.20 -15.33
C PRO A 270 7.93 -11.94 -16.08
N THR A 271 6.74 -11.92 -16.70
CA THR A 271 6.24 -10.78 -17.50
C THR A 271 5.68 -9.66 -16.62
N ARG A 272 5.40 -9.97 -15.35
CA ARG A 272 4.98 -9.01 -14.32
C ARG A 272 6.02 -8.93 -13.22
N TRP A 273 7.25 -8.61 -13.62
CA TRP A 273 8.40 -8.36 -12.74
C TRP A 273 8.69 -9.50 -11.75
N ASN A 274 8.52 -10.76 -12.19
CA ASN A 274 8.75 -11.95 -11.36
C ASN A 274 7.76 -12.13 -10.20
N THR A 275 6.52 -11.72 -10.38
CA THR A 275 5.41 -11.99 -9.44
C THR A 275 5.30 -13.49 -9.15
N GLU A 276 5.24 -13.85 -7.87
CA GLU A 276 5.35 -15.25 -7.42
C GLU A 276 4.44 -15.51 -6.21
N THR A 277 3.77 -16.67 -6.23
CA THR A 277 3.01 -17.19 -5.08
C THR A 277 3.70 -18.40 -4.48
N ARG A 278 3.78 -18.46 -3.14
CA ARG A 278 4.39 -19.56 -2.37
C ARG A 278 3.44 -20.13 -1.32
N ASP A 279 3.78 -21.32 -0.81
CA ASP A 279 3.06 -22.05 0.23
C ASP A 279 3.74 -21.82 1.59
N ALA A 280 3.05 -21.22 2.55
CA ALA A 280 3.51 -21.07 3.93
C ALA A 280 3.35 -22.36 4.75
N LYS A 281 2.60 -23.34 4.25
CA LYS A 281 2.37 -24.68 4.88
C LYS A 281 1.75 -24.63 6.27
N GLY A 282 0.94 -23.62 6.54
CA GLY A 282 0.31 -23.43 7.85
C GLY A 282 1.27 -22.88 8.92
N ALA A 283 2.40 -22.31 8.49
CA ALA A 283 3.31 -21.58 9.35
C ALA A 283 3.13 -20.06 9.14
N GLU A 284 3.37 -19.29 10.16
CA GLU A 284 3.44 -17.85 10.12
C GLU A 284 4.87 -17.45 9.79
N LEU A 285 5.12 -17.14 8.52
CA LEU A 285 6.47 -16.91 8.01
C LEU A 285 6.72 -15.41 7.86
N GLU A 286 7.68 -14.87 8.57
CA GLU A 286 8.11 -13.47 8.52
C GLU A 286 8.75 -13.05 7.20
N ALA A 287 9.22 -13.98 6.39
CA ALA A 287 9.93 -13.69 5.15
C ALA A 287 9.40 -14.55 3.99
N PHE A 288 9.05 -13.90 2.89
CA PHE A 288 8.61 -14.55 1.66
C PHE A 288 9.59 -15.64 1.17
N SER A 289 10.90 -15.46 1.39
CA SER A 289 11.93 -16.42 0.95
C SER A 289 11.79 -17.80 1.62
N ARG A 290 11.18 -17.88 2.81
CA ARG A 290 10.95 -19.13 3.57
C ARG A 290 9.79 -19.94 3.03
N GLY A 291 8.85 -19.32 2.30
CA GLY A 291 7.73 -20.02 1.67
C GLY A 291 8.19 -21.03 0.61
N THR A 292 7.47 -22.16 0.51
CA THR A 292 7.75 -23.22 -0.45
C THR A 292 7.21 -22.85 -1.84
N LYS A 293 8.03 -23.02 -2.88
CA LYS A 293 7.62 -22.75 -4.27
C LYS A 293 6.60 -23.80 -4.73
N PHE A 294 5.56 -23.35 -5.43
CA PHE A 294 4.68 -24.26 -6.16
C PHE A 294 5.33 -24.67 -7.47
N THR A 295 5.34 -25.99 -7.73
CA THR A 295 5.90 -26.60 -8.94
C THR A 295 4.88 -27.49 -9.65
N SER A 296 4.98 -27.62 -10.96
CA SER A 296 4.13 -28.50 -11.79
C SER A 296 4.96 -29.13 -12.89
N THR A 297 4.65 -30.39 -13.23
CA THR A 297 5.26 -31.10 -14.37
C THR A 297 4.46 -30.91 -15.67
N THR A 298 3.19 -30.49 -15.56
CA THR A 298 2.26 -30.37 -16.70
C THR A 298 1.85 -28.93 -17.02
N ASN A 299 2.25 -27.97 -16.16
CA ASN A 299 1.80 -26.57 -16.20
C ASN A 299 0.28 -26.40 -16.03
N LYS A 300 -0.35 -27.36 -15.36
CA LYS A 300 -1.76 -27.30 -14.90
C LYS A 300 -1.76 -27.17 -13.41
N TRP A 301 -2.61 -26.29 -12.86
CA TRP A 301 -2.57 -25.85 -11.49
C TRP A 301 -3.97 -25.86 -10.85
N GLY A 302 -4.07 -26.39 -9.64
CA GLY A 302 -5.31 -26.42 -8.89
C GLY A 302 -6.37 -27.34 -9.49
N THR A 303 -7.42 -27.59 -8.69
CA THR A 303 -8.57 -28.47 -9.04
C THR A 303 -9.91 -27.78 -8.89
N GLY A 304 -9.95 -26.54 -8.41
CA GLY A 304 -11.18 -25.80 -8.10
C GLY A 304 -11.78 -26.18 -6.74
N THR A 305 -11.04 -26.92 -5.89
CA THR A 305 -11.49 -27.30 -4.55
C THR A 305 -10.41 -27.04 -3.50
N THR A 306 -10.81 -26.86 -2.25
CA THR A 306 -9.89 -26.67 -1.11
C THR A 306 -9.08 -27.93 -0.76
N ALA A 307 -9.47 -29.09 -1.25
CA ALA A 307 -8.71 -30.33 -1.05
C ALA A 307 -7.33 -30.32 -1.75
N ASN A 308 -7.11 -29.42 -2.70
CA ASN A 308 -5.84 -29.24 -3.38
C ASN A 308 -5.24 -27.88 -3.01
N ARG A 309 -4.13 -27.89 -2.27
CA ARG A 309 -3.45 -26.66 -1.81
C ARG A 309 -3.07 -25.70 -2.94
N THR A 310 -2.71 -26.22 -4.12
CA THR A 310 -2.37 -25.38 -5.27
C THR A 310 -3.57 -24.56 -5.77
N THR A 311 -4.80 -24.93 -5.41
CA THR A 311 -5.99 -24.19 -5.84
C THR A 311 -6.02 -22.78 -5.26
N ALA A 312 -5.73 -22.61 -3.96
CA ALA A 312 -5.61 -21.27 -3.35
C ALA A 312 -4.48 -20.44 -4.02
N ALA A 313 -3.37 -21.11 -4.36
CA ALA A 313 -2.28 -20.43 -5.07
C ALA A 313 -2.66 -19.98 -6.49
N VAL A 314 -3.59 -20.69 -7.17
CA VAL A 314 -4.14 -20.24 -8.46
C VAL A 314 -4.92 -18.94 -8.30
N ASP A 315 -5.80 -18.86 -7.30
CA ASP A 315 -6.58 -17.66 -7.02
C ASP A 315 -5.67 -16.48 -6.66
N ALA A 316 -4.73 -16.68 -5.73
CA ALA A 316 -3.76 -15.66 -5.33
C ALA A 316 -2.91 -15.17 -6.51
N GLN A 317 -2.33 -16.09 -7.31
CA GLN A 317 -1.53 -15.72 -8.50
C GLN A 317 -2.37 -15.00 -9.56
N TYR A 318 -3.61 -15.42 -9.77
CA TYR A 318 -4.56 -14.73 -10.65
C TYR A 318 -4.88 -13.34 -10.11
N GLY A 319 -5.22 -13.22 -8.83
CA GLY A 319 -5.57 -11.95 -8.18
C GLY A 319 -4.45 -10.92 -8.28
N ILE A 320 -3.21 -11.28 -7.89
CA ILE A 320 -2.06 -10.37 -7.98
C ILE A 320 -1.74 -9.99 -9.43
N THR A 321 -1.97 -10.89 -10.38
CA THR A 321 -1.80 -10.61 -11.82
C THR A 321 -2.84 -9.58 -12.30
N GLN A 322 -4.12 -9.76 -11.95
CA GLN A 322 -5.19 -8.82 -12.34
C GLN A 322 -4.98 -7.45 -11.71
N THR A 323 -4.57 -7.40 -10.44
CA THR A 323 -4.27 -6.15 -9.74
C THR A 323 -3.12 -5.37 -10.40
N LEU A 324 -2.01 -6.04 -10.67
CA LEU A 324 -0.86 -5.42 -11.38
C LEU A 324 -1.25 -4.93 -12.78
N ASP A 325 -2.05 -5.70 -13.51
CA ASP A 325 -2.54 -5.33 -14.83
C ASP A 325 -3.49 -4.13 -14.77
N PHE A 326 -4.39 -4.08 -13.78
CA PHE A 326 -5.28 -2.94 -13.56
C PHE A 326 -4.48 -1.65 -13.34
N TYR A 327 -3.57 -1.63 -12.37
CA TYR A 327 -2.77 -0.45 -12.07
C TYR A 327 -1.88 -0.04 -13.26
N LYS A 328 -1.31 -1.00 -13.98
CA LYS A 328 -0.48 -0.73 -15.16
C LYS A 328 -1.31 -0.18 -16.34
N LYS A 329 -2.44 -0.82 -16.67
CA LYS A 329 -3.28 -0.44 -17.82
C LYS A 329 -4.01 0.88 -17.58
N THR A 330 -4.50 1.10 -16.36
CA THR A 330 -5.33 2.26 -16.02
C THR A 330 -4.47 3.49 -15.72
N PHE A 331 -3.35 3.32 -15.01
CA PHE A 331 -2.56 4.43 -14.47
C PHE A 331 -1.10 4.42 -14.92
N GLY A 332 -0.66 3.46 -15.71
CA GLY A 332 0.74 3.32 -16.12
C GLY A 332 1.69 2.88 -14.98
N ARG A 333 1.14 2.48 -13.81
CA ARG A 333 1.93 2.10 -12.63
C ARG A 333 2.69 0.80 -12.86
N LYS A 334 3.97 0.78 -12.57
CA LYS A 334 4.89 -0.35 -12.82
C LYS A 334 5.17 -1.13 -11.54
N GLY A 335 4.27 -2.05 -11.18
CA GLY A 335 4.31 -2.77 -9.89
C GLY A 335 3.70 -1.95 -8.75
N ILE A 336 3.53 -2.56 -7.57
CA ILE A 336 2.87 -1.94 -6.42
C ILE A 336 3.60 -0.67 -5.97
N LYS A 337 4.92 -0.72 -5.88
CA LYS A 337 5.76 0.42 -5.48
C LYS A 337 6.18 1.32 -6.66
N ASN A 338 5.58 1.16 -7.85
CA ASN A 338 5.92 1.88 -9.09
C ASN A 338 7.41 1.82 -9.48
N ASN A 339 8.12 0.79 -9.06
CA ASN A 339 9.57 0.61 -9.22
C ASN A 339 9.93 -0.60 -10.08
N SER A 340 8.98 -1.14 -10.85
CA SER A 340 9.15 -2.35 -11.66
C SER A 340 9.50 -3.60 -10.84
N THR A 341 9.02 -3.69 -9.60
CA THR A 341 9.10 -4.88 -8.76
C THR A 341 7.76 -5.62 -8.78
N GLY A 342 7.80 -6.95 -8.89
CA GLY A 342 6.61 -7.79 -8.86
C GLY A 342 6.02 -7.95 -7.47
N ALA A 343 4.74 -8.28 -7.41
CA ALA A 343 4.06 -8.63 -6.18
C ALA A 343 4.40 -10.07 -5.73
N ARG A 344 4.30 -10.31 -4.45
CA ARG A 344 4.58 -11.59 -3.79
C ARG A 344 3.37 -12.00 -2.97
N ALA A 345 3.09 -13.29 -2.90
CA ALA A 345 2.01 -13.82 -2.07
C ALA A 345 2.42 -15.12 -1.38
N MET A 346 1.96 -15.32 -0.14
CA MET A 346 1.99 -16.62 0.54
C MET A 346 0.55 -17.04 0.84
N VAL A 347 0.18 -18.23 0.40
CA VAL A 347 -1.11 -18.88 0.76
C VAL A 347 -0.89 -19.90 1.86
N HIS A 348 -1.97 -20.31 2.53
CA HIS A 348 -1.92 -21.24 3.67
C HIS A 348 -1.07 -20.70 4.82
N PHE A 349 -1.22 -19.39 5.06
CA PHE A 349 -0.53 -18.67 6.14
C PHE A 349 -1.22 -18.98 7.47
N GLY A 350 -0.44 -19.39 8.46
CA GLY A 350 -0.92 -19.73 9.79
C GLY A 350 -1.86 -20.94 9.81
N ARG A 351 -2.49 -21.16 10.97
CA ARG A 351 -3.49 -22.21 11.17
C ARG A 351 -4.78 -21.59 11.68
N LYS A 352 -5.92 -21.87 11.00
CA LYS A 352 -7.23 -21.29 11.31
C LYS A 352 -7.25 -19.77 11.24
N VAL A 353 -6.42 -19.21 10.37
CA VAL A 353 -6.40 -17.76 10.11
C VAL A 353 -7.56 -17.42 9.19
N GLY A 354 -8.54 -16.68 9.70
CA GLY A 354 -9.71 -16.18 9.01
C GLY A 354 -9.47 -14.75 8.46
N ASN A 355 -8.25 -14.44 8.03
CA ASN A 355 -7.88 -13.11 7.57
C ASN A 355 -6.95 -13.17 6.34
N ALA A 356 -6.76 -12.04 5.69
CA ALA A 356 -5.73 -11.77 4.69
C ALA A 356 -5.00 -10.48 5.10
N PHE A 357 -3.73 -10.31 4.66
CA PHE A 357 -2.87 -9.23 5.11
C PHE A 357 -1.98 -8.73 3.98
N TRP A 358 -1.79 -7.42 3.91
CA TRP A 358 -0.60 -6.83 3.34
C TRP A 358 0.44 -6.65 4.44
N ASP A 359 1.59 -7.29 4.32
CA ASP A 359 2.70 -7.12 5.25
C ASP A 359 3.79 -6.26 4.60
N SER A 360 3.93 -5.04 5.09
CA SER A 360 4.88 -4.04 4.58
C SER A 360 6.33 -4.47 4.75
N THR A 361 6.61 -5.34 5.73
CA THR A 361 7.93 -5.90 6.06
C THR A 361 8.41 -6.89 5.02
N CYS A 362 7.60 -7.91 4.73
CA CYS A 362 7.96 -8.83 3.65
C CYS A 362 7.69 -8.22 2.27
N GLY A 363 6.91 -7.13 2.20
CA GLY A 363 6.39 -6.57 0.96
C GLY A 363 5.58 -7.62 0.21
N CYS A 364 4.72 -8.30 0.91
CA CYS A 364 3.99 -9.47 0.39
C CYS A 364 2.59 -9.59 0.97
N MET A 365 1.76 -10.35 0.25
CA MET A 365 0.42 -10.77 0.64
C MET A 365 0.49 -12.06 1.46
N LEU A 366 -0.29 -12.12 2.53
CA LEU A 366 -0.46 -13.31 3.38
C LEU A 366 -1.94 -13.70 3.38
N TYR A 367 -2.24 -14.96 3.06
CA TYR A 367 -3.62 -15.45 3.00
C TYR A 367 -3.83 -16.63 3.92
N GLY A 368 -4.72 -16.48 4.90
CA GLY A 368 -5.23 -17.57 5.72
C GLY A 368 -6.19 -18.49 4.96
N ASP A 369 -6.33 -19.71 5.45
CA ASP A 369 -7.24 -20.72 4.89
C ASP A 369 -8.69 -20.61 5.39
N GLY A 370 -8.95 -19.59 6.21
CA GLY A 370 -10.18 -19.44 6.96
C GLY A 370 -10.10 -20.08 8.35
N ASP A 371 -10.95 -19.61 9.25
CA ASP A 371 -11.07 -20.06 10.64
C ASP A 371 -11.87 -21.36 10.80
N GLY A 372 -12.55 -21.77 9.71
CA GLY A 372 -13.43 -22.94 9.68
C GLY A 372 -14.84 -22.69 10.22
N ALA A 373 -15.09 -21.55 10.85
CA ALA A 373 -16.39 -21.13 11.38
C ALA A 373 -17.10 -20.15 10.45
N MET A 374 -16.64 -18.93 10.39
CA MET A 374 -17.15 -17.89 9.49
C MET A 374 -16.58 -18.04 8.08
N PHE A 375 -15.27 -18.10 7.98
CA PHE A 375 -14.57 -18.28 6.72
C PHE A 375 -14.18 -19.76 6.54
N LYS A 376 -14.89 -20.45 5.67
CA LYS A 376 -14.68 -21.89 5.39
C LYS A 376 -13.76 -22.15 4.20
N LYS A 377 -13.16 -21.09 3.64
CA LYS A 377 -12.31 -21.14 2.47
C LYS A 377 -11.17 -20.14 2.61
N PRO A 378 -10.04 -20.35 1.90
CA PRO A 378 -8.98 -19.34 1.82
C PRO A 378 -9.48 -17.97 1.35
N LEU A 379 -8.95 -16.91 1.94
CA LEU A 379 -9.36 -15.52 1.67
C LEU A 379 -8.69 -14.96 0.40
N VAL A 380 -8.63 -15.74 -0.66
CA VAL A 380 -7.93 -15.45 -1.93
C VAL A 380 -8.88 -14.92 -3.03
N VAL A 381 -9.97 -14.29 -2.66
CA VAL A 381 -10.93 -13.68 -3.60
C VAL A 381 -10.28 -12.48 -4.29
N LEU A 382 -10.75 -12.11 -5.46
CA LEU A 382 -10.09 -11.09 -6.28
C LEU A 382 -10.19 -9.69 -5.66
N ASP A 383 -11.34 -9.32 -5.12
CA ASP A 383 -11.56 -8.05 -4.40
C ASP A 383 -10.65 -7.94 -3.18
N VAL A 384 -10.56 -9.01 -2.36
CA VAL A 384 -9.63 -9.10 -1.22
C VAL A 384 -8.18 -8.92 -1.67
N THR A 385 -7.76 -9.62 -2.72
CA THR A 385 -6.41 -9.48 -3.26
C THR A 385 -6.14 -8.06 -3.78
N GLY A 386 -7.12 -7.46 -4.42
CA GLY A 386 -7.05 -6.08 -4.90
C GLY A 386 -6.99 -5.06 -3.76
N HIS A 387 -7.76 -5.28 -2.70
CA HIS A 387 -7.79 -4.49 -1.47
C HIS A 387 -6.39 -4.48 -0.83
N GLU A 388 -5.90 -5.63 -0.47
CA GLU A 388 -4.63 -5.77 0.23
C GLU A 388 -3.42 -5.19 -0.57
N LEU A 389 -3.32 -5.51 -1.86
CA LEU A 389 -2.26 -4.94 -2.69
C LEU A 389 -2.38 -3.42 -2.83
N THR A 390 -3.56 -2.87 -2.62
CA THR A 390 -3.76 -1.42 -2.60
C THR A 390 -3.17 -0.79 -1.35
N HIS A 391 -3.16 -1.46 -0.18
CA HIS A 391 -2.40 -0.98 0.96
C HIS A 391 -0.92 -0.76 0.60
N GLY A 392 -0.32 -1.69 -0.13
CA GLY A 392 1.04 -1.50 -0.65
C GLY A 392 1.18 -0.34 -1.66
N VAL A 393 0.11 0.04 -2.36
CA VAL A 393 0.10 1.26 -3.19
C VAL A 393 0.00 2.50 -2.30
N VAL A 394 -0.85 2.48 -1.25
CA VAL A 394 -0.97 3.57 -0.27
C VAL A 394 0.36 3.79 0.45
N ASP A 395 1.01 2.72 0.96
CA ASP A 395 2.33 2.78 1.58
C ASP A 395 3.39 3.46 0.69
N ALA A 396 3.36 3.11 -0.59
CA ALA A 396 4.31 3.66 -1.57
C ALA A 396 3.96 5.08 -2.06
N THR A 397 2.87 5.66 -1.58
CA THR A 397 2.38 6.99 -2.00
C THR A 397 2.07 7.88 -0.81
N ALA A 398 0.83 7.97 -0.36
CA ALA A 398 0.42 8.82 0.76
C ALA A 398 0.91 8.29 2.12
N ALA A 399 1.13 6.98 2.25
CA ALA A 399 1.53 6.33 3.50
C ALA A 399 0.58 6.69 4.67
N LEU A 400 -0.74 6.57 4.41
CA LEU A 400 -1.79 6.86 5.38
C LEU A 400 -1.69 5.91 6.58
N GLU A 401 -1.61 6.47 7.78
CA GLU A 401 -1.46 5.68 9.01
C GLU A 401 -2.58 5.98 10.00
N PRO A 402 -3.03 4.98 10.79
CA PRO A 402 -3.96 5.23 11.89
C PRO A 402 -3.33 6.18 12.92
N THR A 403 -4.16 7.02 13.55
CA THR A 403 -3.66 7.99 14.54
C THR A 403 -3.42 7.36 15.91
N ARG A 404 -4.13 6.26 16.20
CA ARG A 404 -3.93 5.50 17.45
C ARG A 404 -4.33 4.03 17.25
N VAL A 405 -3.79 3.19 18.13
CA VAL A 405 -4.12 1.77 18.24
C VAL A 405 -4.44 1.46 19.70
N ASP A 406 -5.50 0.73 19.98
CA ASP A 406 -5.86 0.34 21.35
C ASP A 406 -5.09 -0.93 21.81
N ALA A 407 -5.28 -1.31 23.07
CA ALA A 407 -4.62 -2.48 23.65
C ALA A 407 -5.07 -3.82 23.04
N ARG A 408 -6.12 -3.81 22.21
CA ARG A 408 -6.65 -4.99 21.50
C ARG A 408 -6.17 -5.06 20.05
N GLY A 409 -5.39 -4.07 19.61
CA GLY A 409 -4.92 -3.96 18.23
C GLY A 409 -5.87 -3.19 17.30
N ASN A 410 -7.07 -2.78 17.76
CA ASN A 410 -7.96 -2.00 16.91
C ASN A 410 -7.34 -0.65 16.57
N GLN A 411 -7.46 -0.26 15.32
CA GLN A 411 -6.90 0.95 14.76
C GLN A 411 -7.96 2.03 14.62
N TYR A 412 -7.58 3.30 14.81
CA TYR A 412 -8.49 4.44 14.81
C TYR A 412 -7.88 5.63 14.08
N GLY A 413 -8.75 6.53 13.65
CA GLY A 413 -8.38 7.77 12.98
C GLY A 413 -8.69 7.77 11.50
N GLU A 414 -9.09 8.93 11.00
CA GLU A 414 -9.56 9.09 9.62
C GLU A 414 -8.51 8.74 8.55
N PRO A 415 -7.18 9.00 8.73
CA PRO A 415 -6.20 8.56 7.74
C PRO A 415 -6.15 7.03 7.58
N GLY A 416 -6.22 6.26 8.68
CA GLY A 416 -6.32 4.80 8.60
C GLY A 416 -7.63 4.34 7.94
N ALA A 417 -8.76 4.98 8.29
CA ALA A 417 -10.06 4.70 7.66
C ALA A 417 -10.05 5.03 6.15
N LEU A 418 -9.33 6.06 5.75
CA LEU A 418 -9.13 6.41 4.33
C LEU A 418 -8.25 5.38 3.62
N ASN A 419 -7.22 4.82 4.28
CA ASN A 419 -6.41 3.71 3.75
C ASN A 419 -7.30 2.51 3.45
N GLU A 420 -8.13 2.07 4.40
CA GLU A 420 -9.10 0.98 4.22
C GLU A 420 -10.09 1.25 3.08
N SER A 421 -10.63 2.47 3.03
CA SER A 421 -11.56 2.87 1.98
C SER A 421 -10.93 2.81 0.58
N LEU A 422 -9.70 3.32 0.43
CA LEU A 422 -8.99 3.26 -0.86
C LEU A 422 -8.70 1.82 -1.26
N ALA A 423 -8.41 0.95 -0.30
CA ALA A 423 -8.23 -0.47 -0.53
C ALA A 423 -9.52 -1.14 -1.05
N ASP A 424 -10.67 -0.86 -0.44
CA ASP A 424 -11.99 -1.34 -0.90
C ASP A 424 -12.36 -0.76 -2.29
N ILE A 425 -12.15 0.52 -2.51
CA ILE A 425 -12.40 1.21 -3.78
C ILE A 425 -11.60 0.56 -4.91
N PHE A 426 -10.30 0.43 -4.75
CA PHE A 426 -9.46 -0.13 -5.81
C PHE A 426 -9.59 -1.64 -5.92
N GLY A 427 -9.87 -2.36 -4.84
CA GLY A 427 -10.21 -3.78 -4.84
C GLY A 427 -11.43 -4.08 -5.72
N SER A 428 -12.53 -3.34 -5.53
CA SER A 428 -13.71 -3.40 -6.40
C SER A 428 -13.35 -3.08 -7.87
N ASN A 429 -12.53 -2.05 -8.11
CA ASN A 429 -12.13 -1.66 -9.47
C ASN A 429 -11.23 -2.70 -10.16
N VAL A 430 -10.44 -3.47 -9.41
CA VAL A 430 -9.72 -4.63 -9.94
C VAL A 430 -10.70 -5.68 -10.48
N GLU A 431 -11.78 -5.97 -9.75
CA GLU A 431 -12.83 -6.87 -10.23
C GLU A 431 -13.50 -6.35 -11.50
N PHE A 432 -13.89 -5.07 -11.54
CA PHE A 432 -14.44 -4.47 -12.75
C PHE A 432 -13.48 -4.52 -13.93
N SER A 433 -12.19 -4.38 -13.71
CA SER A 433 -11.17 -4.50 -14.75
C SER A 433 -11.00 -5.93 -15.24
N ALA A 434 -11.03 -6.91 -14.33
CA ALA A 434 -10.95 -8.34 -14.67
C ALA A 434 -12.20 -8.84 -15.38
N ASN A 435 -13.38 -8.31 -15.06
CA ASN A 435 -14.67 -8.62 -15.64
C ASN A 435 -14.91 -10.13 -15.80
N ASN A 436 -14.68 -10.90 -14.75
CA ASN A 436 -14.77 -12.35 -14.79
C ASN A 436 -16.23 -12.83 -14.67
N PRO A 437 -16.77 -13.59 -15.64
CA PRO A 437 -18.18 -14.03 -15.59
C PRO A 437 -18.49 -15.01 -14.45
N LYS A 438 -17.46 -15.65 -13.82
CA LYS A 438 -17.63 -16.49 -12.64
C LYS A 438 -17.60 -15.71 -11.34
N ASN A 439 -17.06 -14.49 -11.37
CA ASN A 439 -17.09 -13.49 -10.33
C ASN A 439 -17.50 -12.15 -10.95
N PRO A 440 -18.81 -11.94 -11.26
CA PRO A 440 -19.28 -10.70 -11.86
C PRO A 440 -18.97 -9.50 -10.97
N PRO A 441 -18.30 -8.45 -11.52
CA PRO A 441 -17.82 -7.32 -10.71
C PRO A 441 -18.97 -6.53 -10.11
N ASN A 442 -18.78 -6.08 -8.88
CA ASN A 442 -19.78 -5.37 -8.10
C ASN A 442 -19.11 -4.44 -7.06
N TYR A 443 -19.87 -3.86 -6.12
CA TYR A 443 -19.36 -2.98 -5.06
C TYR A 443 -19.53 -3.59 -3.66
N LEU A 444 -19.53 -4.91 -3.58
CA LEU A 444 -19.46 -5.65 -2.33
C LEU A 444 -18.02 -6.14 -2.12
N MET A 445 -17.57 -6.20 -0.89
CA MET A 445 -16.28 -6.77 -0.51
C MET A 445 -16.49 -8.11 0.16
N GLY A 446 -15.76 -9.13 -0.26
CA GLY A 446 -15.79 -10.47 0.32
C GLY A 446 -17.08 -11.26 0.10
N GLU A 447 -17.88 -10.95 -0.92
CA GLU A 447 -19.18 -11.60 -1.16
C GLU A 447 -19.07 -13.10 -1.54
N LYS A 448 -17.87 -13.55 -1.98
CA LYS A 448 -17.60 -14.96 -2.29
C LYS A 448 -17.10 -15.78 -1.07
N LEU A 449 -16.84 -15.13 0.04
CA LEU A 449 -16.35 -15.80 1.25
C LEU A 449 -17.42 -16.61 1.97
N GLY A 450 -18.69 -16.48 1.58
CA GLY A 450 -19.80 -17.32 2.09
C GLY A 450 -20.40 -16.79 3.39
N LEU A 451 -20.24 -15.51 3.68
CA LEU A 451 -20.79 -14.84 4.84
C LEU A 451 -22.32 -14.85 4.86
N ALA A 452 -22.93 -14.91 6.04
CA ALA A 452 -24.38 -14.93 6.21
C ALA A 452 -25.06 -13.67 5.63
N GLN A 453 -24.46 -12.49 5.80
CA GLN A 453 -24.93 -11.24 5.20
C GLN A 453 -24.55 -11.09 3.72
N LYS A 454 -23.80 -12.07 3.15
CA LYS A 454 -23.36 -12.16 1.73
C LYS A 454 -22.32 -11.11 1.29
N PHE A 455 -21.71 -10.42 2.17
CA PHE A 455 -20.59 -9.48 1.97
C PHE A 455 -19.94 -9.20 3.32
N LEU A 456 -18.74 -8.69 3.34
CA LEU A 456 -18.10 -8.12 4.53
C LEU A 456 -18.46 -6.63 4.62
N ARG A 457 -18.08 -5.85 3.62
CA ARG A 457 -18.41 -4.42 3.48
C ARG A 457 -19.11 -4.15 2.15
N ARG A 458 -19.71 -2.98 2.01
CA ARG A 458 -20.32 -2.52 0.76
C ARG A 458 -20.18 -1.01 0.61
N LEU A 459 -20.01 -0.54 -0.63
CA LEU A 459 -19.65 0.85 -0.86
C LEU A 459 -20.86 1.78 -1.00
N ASP A 460 -22.03 1.28 -1.39
CA ASP A 460 -23.22 2.12 -1.67
C ASP A 460 -24.02 2.53 -0.44
N HIS A 461 -24.04 1.68 0.58
CA HIS A 461 -24.79 1.84 1.81
C HIS A 461 -24.06 1.08 2.93
N PRO A 462 -22.91 1.62 3.36
CA PRO A 462 -22.01 0.94 4.30
C PRO A 462 -22.67 0.41 5.56
N SER A 463 -23.59 1.14 6.18
CA SER A 463 -24.26 0.75 7.44
C SER A 463 -25.15 -0.50 7.35
N LEU A 464 -25.34 -1.06 6.16
CA LEU A 464 -25.95 -2.39 5.99
C LEU A 464 -24.99 -3.52 6.41
N ASP A 465 -23.71 -3.25 6.54
CA ASP A 465 -22.75 -4.14 7.20
C ASP A 465 -23.04 -4.21 8.71
N LYS A 466 -23.20 -5.45 9.21
CA LYS A 466 -23.47 -5.75 10.63
C LYS A 466 -22.31 -6.49 11.30
N LEU A 467 -21.18 -6.67 10.59
CA LEU A 467 -20.01 -7.36 11.10
C LEU A 467 -18.99 -6.35 11.63
N GLU A 468 -18.55 -5.40 10.80
CA GLU A 468 -17.64 -4.33 11.19
C GLU A 468 -18.38 -3.12 11.77
N GLY A 469 -19.67 -2.96 11.45
CA GLY A 469 -20.44 -1.79 11.88
C GLY A 469 -20.11 -0.53 11.10
N THR A 470 -19.85 -0.70 9.80
CA THR A 470 -19.41 0.36 8.88
C THR A 470 -20.40 1.54 8.86
N ILE A 471 -19.88 2.77 8.88
CA ILE A 471 -20.69 4.00 8.93
C ILE A 471 -20.88 4.61 7.53
N ASP A 472 -22.09 5.19 7.28
CA ASP A 472 -22.42 5.80 5.99
C ASP A 472 -21.89 7.22 5.84
N TYR A 473 -21.80 7.97 6.93
CA TYR A 473 -21.64 9.42 6.93
C TYR A 473 -20.65 9.87 7.97
N TRP A 474 -19.95 10.94 7.64
CA TRP A 474 -19.06 11.58 8.57
C TRP A 474 -19.81 12.24 9.76
N SER A 475 -19.24 12.12 10.92
CA SER A 475 -19.52 12.92 12.12
C SER A 475 -18.25 13.04 12.95
N PRO A 476 -18.19 13.91 13.96
CA PRO A 476 -17.03 13.96 14.87
C PRO A 476 -16.68 12.62 15.52
N ALA A 477 -17.63 11.70 15.63
CA ALA A 477 -17.38 10.34 16.13
C ALA A 477 -16.56 9.47 15.16
N ALA A 478 -16.41 9.86 13.89
CA ALA A 478 -15.58 9.14 12.92
C ALA A 478 -14.11 9.05 13.38
N TYR A 479 -13.62 10.04 14.13
CA TYR A 479 -12.29 10.01 14.72
C TYR A 479 -12.07 8.84 15.68
N ASP A 480 -13.12 8.45 16.42
CA ASP A 480 -13.11 7.35 17.40
C ASP A 480 -13.72 6.06 16.84
N THR A 481 -14.00 6.02 15.55
CA THR A 481 -14.47 4.81 14.86
C THR A 481 -13.28 3.98 14.41
N GLU A 482 -13.37 2.67 14.57
CA GLU A 482 -12.35 1.74 14.08
C GLU A 482 -12.20 1.87 12.56
N VAL A 483 -10.96 1.76 12.04
CA VAL A 483 -10.63 2.15 10.65
C VAL A 483 -11.46 1.42 9.60
N HIS A 484 -11.75 0.11 9.78
CA HIS A 484 -12.60 -0.65 8.85
C HIS A 484 -14.03 -0.13 8.86
N ALA A 485 -14.57 0.13 10.05
CA ALA A 485 -15.90 0.72 10.20
C ALA A 485 -15.94 2.16 9.68
N GLY A 486 -14.90 2.95 9.91
CA GLY A 486 -14.74 4.32 9.43
C GLY A 486 -14.60 4.44 7.92
N SER A 487 -14.09 3.41 7.24
CA SER A 487 -13.84 3.39 5.79
C SER A 487 -15.07 3.71 4.96
N GLY A 488 -16.26 3.41 5.50
CA GLY A 488 -17.53 3.60 4.82
C GLY A 488 -17.77 5.02 4.35
N VAL A 489 -17.30 6.05 5.07
CA VAL A 489 -17.50 7.46 4.68
C VAL A 489 -16.93 7.74 3.27
N SER A 490 -15.66 7.42 3.06
CA SER A 490 -15.00 7.65 1.78
C SER A 490 -15.42 6.65 0.70
N SER A 491 -15.67 5.39 1.07
CA SER A 491 -16.18 4.36 0.17
C SER A 491 -17.55 4.74 -0.40
N HIS A 492 -18.42 5.32 0.44
CA HIS A 492 -19.73 5.82 0.04
C HIS A 492 -19.62 7.06 -0.86
N ALA A 493 -18.74 8.03 -0.50
CA ALA A 493 -18.47 9.18 -1.37
C ALA A 493 -17.98 8.74 -2.76
N TYR A 494 -17.09 7.75 -2.83
CA TYR A 494 -16.65 7.20 -4.10
C TYR A 494 -17.79 6.56 -4.89
N TYR A 495 -18.62 5.73 -4.24
CA TYR A 495 -19.77 5.12 -4.92
C TYR A 495 -20.71 6.18 -5.49
N LEU A 496 -21.06 7.19 -4.69
CA LEU A 496 -21.91 8.31 -5.13
C LEU A 496 -21.30 9.08 -6.30
N LEU A 497 -19.99 9.31 -6.27
CA LEU A 497 -19.27 9.95 -7.38
C LEU A 497 -19.29 9.08 -8.64
N ALA A 498 -19.09 7.78 -8.50
CA ALA A 498 -19.03 6.85 -9.64
C ALA A 498 -20.40 6.59 -10.25
N GLU A 499 -21.37 6.24 -9.42
CA GLU A 499 -22.66 5.70 -9.85
C GLU A 499 -23.84 6.64 -9.56
N GLY A 500 -23.71 7.53 -8.58
CA GLY A 500 -24.77 8.41 -8.09
C GLY A 500 -25.69 7.74 -7.07
N SER A 501 -26.62 8.53 -6.50
CA SER A 501 -27.56 8.09 -5.47
C SER A 501 -28.74 7.28 -6.01
N GLY A 502 -29.48 6.61 -5.10
CA GLY A 502 -30.71 5.88 -5.35
C GLY A 502 -30.53 4.49 -5.97
N ARG A 503 -31.61 3.94 -6.51
CA ARG A 503 -31.70 2.53 -6.93
C ARG A 503 -30.99 2.24 -8.23
N LYS A 504 -30.15 1.16 -8.22
CA LYS A 504 -29.44 0.63 -9.38
C LYS A 504 -29.25 -0.88 -9.28
N THR A 505 -28.93 -1.52 -10.41
CA THR A 505 -28.48 -2.92 -10.42
C THR A 505 -27.17 -2.98 -11.19
N ILE A 506 -26.10 -3.45 -10.53
CA ILE A 506 -24.75 -3.55 -11.07
C ILE A 506 -24.20 -4.93 -10.71
N GLY A 507 -23.65 -5.67 -11.69
CA GLY A 507 -23.13 -7.02 -11.47
C GLY A 507 -24.17 -8.02 -10.93
N GLY A 508 -25.47 -7.77 -11.15
CA GLY A 508 -26.56 -8.56 -10.60
C GLY A 508 -26.95 -8.20 -9.16
N VAL A 509 -26.23 -7.29 -8.51
CA VAL A 509 -26.51 -6.80 -7.16
C VAL A 509 -27.41 -5.57 -7.22
N LYS A 510 -28.41 -5.53 -6.33
CA LYS A 510 -29.29 -4.37 -6.16
C LYS A 510 -28.71 -3.41 -5.13
N TYR A 511 -28.63 -2.16 -5.50
CA TYR A 511 -28.15 -1.05 -4.69
C TYR A 511 -29.26 -0.03 -4.48
N ASP A 512 -29.22 0.69 -3.36
CA ASP A 512 -30.09 1.84 -3.07
C ASP A 512 -29.28 2.79 -2.18
N SER A 513 -28.43 3.62 -2.82
CA SER A 513 -27.47 4.48 -2.13
C SER A 513 -28.18 5.74 -1.60
N PRO A 514 -28.24 5.93 -0.28
CA PRO A 514 -28.79 7.14 0.34
C PRO A 514 -27.79 8.30 0.29
N THR A 515 -28.25 9.50 0.68
CA THR A 515 -27.40 10.66 0.95
C THR A 515 -27.75 11.23 2.33
N TYR A 516 -26.80 11.89 2.98
CA TYR A 516 -26.98 12.42 4.35
C TYR A 516 -28.15 13.41 4.47
N ASP A 517 -28.30 14.28 3.49
CA ASP A 517 -29.29 15.36 3.46
C ASP A 517 -30.49 15.10 2.55
N GLY A 518 -30.58 13.90 1.97
CA GLY A 518 -31.61 13.54 0.98
C GLY A 518 -31.39 14.15 -0.40
N SER A 519 -30.26 14.80 -0.66
CA SER A 519 -29.91 15.35 -1.97
C SER A 519 -29.72 14.25 -3.01
N ARG A 520 -29.80 14.62 -4.30
CA ARG A 520 -29.55 13.71 -5.41
C ARG A 520 -28.15 13.95 -5.97
N VAL A 521 -27.34 12.91 -5.97
CA VAL A 521 -26.02 12.90 -6.63
C VAL A 521 -26.13 12.21 -7.99
N THR A 522 -25.59 12.85 -9.02
CA THR A 522 -25.44 12.26 -10.36
C THR A 522 -24.01 11.77 -10.53
N GLY A 523 -23.84 10.45 -10.77
CA GLY A 523 -22.53 9.85 -10.96
C GLY A 523 -21.86 10.30 -12.27
N ILE A 524 -20.54 10.39 -12.26
CA ILE A 524 -19.72 10.75 -13.44
C ILE A 524 -19.16 9.52 -14.19
N GLY A 525 -19.49 8.33 -13.71
CA GLY A 525 -18.99 7.06 -14.21
C GLY A 525 -17.69 6.62 -13.52
N ARG A 526 -17.58 5.30 -13.28
CA ARG A 526 -16.50 4.66 -12.53
C ARG A 526 -15.11 5.05 -13.02
N ALA A 527 -14.87 5.06 -14.35
CA ALA A 527 -13.55 5.36 -14.89
C ALA A 527 -13.02 6.74 -14.46
N LYS A 528 -13.89 7.77 -14.49
CA LYS A 528 -13.52 9.12 -14.06
C LYS A 528 -13.34 9.20 -12.53
N ALA A 529 -14.26 8.61 -11.76
CA ALA A 529 -14.18 8.57 -10.30
C ALA A 529 -12.87 7.88 -9.84
N THR A 530 -12.57 6.72 -10.41
CA THR A 530 -11.34 5.97 -10.10
C THR A 530 -10.08 6.77 -10.45
N ALA A 531 -10.08 7.47 -11.58
CA ALA A 531 -8.93 8.29 -12.00
C ALA A 531 -8.72 9.50 -11.07
N ILE A 532 -9.79 10.14 -10.60
CA ILE A 532 -9.75 11.24 -9.63
C ILE A 532 -9.18 10.75 -8.29
N PHE A 533 -9.69 9.65 -7.73
CA PHE A 533 -9.22 9.10 -6.46
C PHE A 533 -7.75 8.65 -6.54
N TYR A 534 -7.34 7.99 -7.63
CA TYR A 534 -5.94 7.61 -7.83
C TYR A 534 -5.02 8.83 -7.93
N ARG A 535 -5.46 9.87 -8.64
CA ARG A 535 -4.69 11.11 -8.75
C ARG A 535 -4.58 11.80 -7.39
N ALA A 536 -5.69 11.89 -6.63
CA ALA A 536 -5.68 12.43 -5.27
C ALA A 536 -4.69 11.68 -4.37
N LEU A 537 -4.78 10.35 -4.31
CA LEU A 537 -3.87 9.49 -3.53
C LEU A 537 -2.40 9.75 -3.88
N THR A 538 -2.08 9.79 -5.16
CA THR A 538 -0.68 9.82 -5.58
C THR A 538 -0.07 11.21 -5.58
N ARG A 539 -0.87 12.30 -5.66
CA ARG A 539 -0.37 13.67 -5.81
C ARG A 539 -0.70 14.60 -4.64
N TYR A 540 -1.85 14.41 -4.00
CA TYR A 540 -2.40 15.39 -3.08
C TYR A 540 -2.62 14.87 -1.65
N MET A 541 -2.54 13.56 -1.41
CA MET A 541 -2.64 12.98 -0.07
C MET A 541 -1.25 12.77 0.55
N VAL A 542 -1.18 12.89 1.86
CA VAL A 542 -0.01 12.71 2.73
C VAL A 542 -0.40 11.82 3.93
N SER A 543 0.56 11.43 4.76
CA SER A 543 0.35 10.42 5.80
C SER A 543 -0.73 10.75 6.84
N THR A 544 -1.07 12.03 7.01
CA THR A 544 -2.06 12.52 7.98
C THR A 544 -3.38 12.97 7.33
N THR A 545 -3.57 12.73 6.03
CA THR A 545 -4.79 13.15 5.30
C THR A 545 -6.04 12.57 5.93
N ASP A 546 -6.93 13.42 6.43
CA ASP A 546 -8.26 13.08 6.93
C ASP A 546 -9.32 13.13 5.81
N PHE A 547 -10.62 12.96 6.14
CA PHE A 547 -11.68 12.99 5.12
C PHE A 547 -11.89 14.38 4.50
N HIS A 548 -11.66 15.45 5.26
CA HIS A 548 -11.79 16.83 4.73
C HIS A 548 -10.61 17.16 3.80
N ASP A 549 -9.43 16.71 4.15
CA ASP A 549 -8.26 16.78 3.29
C ASP A 549 -8.44 15.91 2.04
N ALA A 550 -9.01 14.71 2.16
CA ALA A 550 -9.32 13.83 1.04
C ALA A 550 -10.36 14.45 0.08
N ARG A 551 -11.38 15.14 0.62
CA ARG A 551 -12.30 15.95 -0.19
C ARG A 551 -11.51 17.01 -0.96
N THR A 552 -10.65 17.77 -0.30
CA THR A 552 -9.81 18.79 -0.95
C THR A 552 -8.89 18.17 -2.01
N ALA A 553 -8.20 17.07 -1.69
CA ALA A 553 -7.33 16.35 -2.60
C ALA A 553 -8.05 15.83 -3.85
N THR A 554 -9.28 15.35 -3.70
CA THR A 554 -10.10 14.89 -4.84
C THR A 554 -10.65 16.03 -5.67
N LEU A 555 -10.96 17.19 -5.08
CA LEU A 555 -11.32 18.42 -5.80
C LEU A 555 -10.14 18.95 -6.60
N GLU A 556 -8.95 19.01 -6.03
CA GLU A 556 -7.71 19.40 -6.74
C GLU A 556 -7.42 18.43 -7.90
N ALA A 557 -7.58 17.13 -7.67
CA ALA A 557 -7.43 16.13 -8.73
C ALA A 557 -8.45 16.32 -9.86
N ALA A 558 -9.72 16.61 -9.54
CA ALA A 558 -10.75 16.90 -10.52
C ALA A 558 -10.50 18.21 -11.27
N ALA A 559 -10.07 19.25 -10.56
CA ALA A 559 -9.70 20.54 -11.16
C ALA A 559 -8.58 20.40 -12.17
N ASP A 560 -7.55 19.64 -11.83
CA ASP A 560 -6.42 19.35 -12.72
C ASP A 560 -6.80 18.57 -13.97
N MET A 561 -7.70 17.60 -13.84
CA MET A 561 -8.07 16.72 -14.94
C MET A 561 -9.15 17.30 -15.86
N TYR A 562 -10.05 18.08 -15.30
CA TYR A 562 -11.27 18.51 -15.99
C TYR A 562 -11.52 20.02 -15.89
N GLY A 563 -10.84 20.73 -15.02
CA GLY A 563 -11.04 22.15 -14.72
C GLY A 563 -11.93 22.39 -13.50
N ALA A 564 -11.64 23.46 -12.76
CA ALA A 564 -12.30 23.80 -11.49
C ALA A 564 -13.79 24.20 -11.61
N THR A 565 -14.30 24.38 -12.84
CA THR A 565 -15.73 24.66 -13.12
C THR A 565 -16.42 23.50 -13.82
N SER A 566 -15.76 22.35 -13.97
CA SER A 566 -16.28 21.19 -14.68
C SER A 566 -17.42 20.49 -13.92
N ALA A 567 -18.23 19.73 -14.64
CA ALA A 567 -19.26 18.88 -14.03
C ALA A 567 -18.63 17.82 -13.10
N GLU A 568 -17.44 17.35 -13.42
CA GLU A 568 -16.67 16.40 -12.60
C GLU A 568 -16.25 17.01 -11.26
N TYR A 569 -15.76 18.25 -11.26
CA TYR A 569 -15.43 18.98 -10.03
C TYR A 569 -16.66 19.17 -9.13
N GLN A 570 -17.77 19.60 -9.72
CA GLN A 570 -19.04 19.77 -9.00
C GLN A 570 -19.57 18.45 -8.45
N ALA A 571 -19.41 17.35 -9.20
CA ALA A 571 -19.84 16.03 -8.76
C ALA A 571 -18.98 15.51 -7.58
N VAL A 572 -17.68 15.79 -7.55
CA VAL A 572 -16.80 15.48 -6.40
C VAL A 572 -17.30 16.22 -5.16
N ASP A 573 -17.57 17.52 -5.28
CA ASP A 573 -18.07 18.32 -4.16
C ASP A 573 -19.41 17.79 -3.63
N ALA A 574 -20.34 17.49 -4.55
CA ALA A 574 -21.65 16.94 -4.21
C ALA A 574 -21.56 15.55 -3.55
N ALA A 575 -20.65 14.68 -4.01
CA ALA A 575 -20.47 13.34 -3.46
C ALA A 575 -19.93 13.38 -2.02
N TRP A 576 -18.96 14.23 -1.72
CA TRP A 576 -18.46 14.42 -0.36
C TRP A 576 -19.49 15.11 0.55
N ALA A 577 -20.21 16.10 0.05
CA ALA A 577 -21.30 16.74 0.80
C ALA A 577 -22.40 15.74 1.16
N ALA A 578 -22.73 14.82 0.24
CA ALA A 578 -23.74 13.77 0.43
C ALA A 578 -23.36 12.74 1.49
N VAL A 579 -22.09 12.66 1.91
CA VAL A 579 -21.62 11.89 3.07
C VAL A 579 -21.27 12.76 4.28
N ASN A 580 -21.75 14.01 4.30
CA ASN A 580 -21.57 15.00 5.36
C ASN A 580 -20.10 15.47 5.55
N VAL A 581 -19.26 15.40 4.52
CA VAL A 581 -17.93 16.02 4.53
C VAL A 581 -18.00 17.33 3.73
N THR A 582 -18.10 18.47 4.44
CA THR A 582 -18.35 19.79 3.84
C THR A 582 -17.39 20.84 4.34
N THR A 583 -17.37 22.01 3.72
CA THR A 583 -16.62 23.18 4.23
C THR A 583 -17.26 23.80 5.48
N ALA A 584 -18.51 23.46 5.78
CA ALA A 584 -19.24 23.98 6.94
C ALA A 584 -18.92 23.23 8.24
N ASN A 585 -18.41 21.99 8.15
CA ASN A 585 -17.92 21.23 9.29
C ASN A 585 -16.39 21.07 9.21
N THR A 586 -15.75 20.96 10.33
CA THR A 586 -14.30 20.81 10.45
C THR A 586 -13.96 19.45 11.04
N PRO A 587 -12.80 18.86 10.70
CA PRO A 587 -12.33 17.64 11.32
C PRO A 587 -12.37 17.74 12.84
N ALA A 588 -12.67 16.63 13.51
CA ALA A 588 -12.46 16.54 14.94
C ALA A 588 -10.95 16.60 15.17
N VAL A 589 -10.45 17.72 15.68
CA VAL A 589 -9.05 17.84 16.09
C VAL A 589 -8.83 16.85 17.24
N GLY A 590 -7.76 16.04 17.16
CA GLY A 590 -7.45 15.02 18.14
C GLY A 590 -7.49 15.59 19.57
N ARG A 591 -8.28 14.97 20.43
CA ARG A 591 -8.38 15.30 21.84
C ARG A 591 -7.31 14.60 22.65
#